data_693bc0d4cd5bb405579dd8f631da467d
#
_entry.id   693bc0d4cd5bb405579dd8f631da467d
#
_cell.length_a   1.000
_cell.length_b   1.000
_cell.length_c   1.000
_cell.angle_alpha   90.00
_cell.angle_beta   90.00
_cell.angle_gamma   90.00
#
_symmetry.space_group_name_H-M   'P 1'
#
loop_
_entity.id
_entity.type
_entity.pdbx_description
1 polymer ?
#
loop_
_entity_poly.entity_id
_entity_poly.type
_entity_poly.pdbx_seq_one_letter_code
_entity_poly.pdbx_strand_id
1 'polypeptide(L)'
;MKKEEILKAYADELERIGKSENTAKGYLHNISMFLTWLEDTSGESFSGSLTPVEVKAYRSYIDTVQKASLSTINTKLAAIQNFCNFLHVVYGNELIKVEKKKGKISPKVEVLNKQDLFQFLKYTEGNANLLHRVIVQTILNTGMRESEVVDLELSDIVNLDSTKNTYIIIRSGKGDKYREVPISGEYKALLREWIAHRPVSDSQKVFIGNRGTLTANGIYKLIHRLGSQKGLNVYPHMLRHQYLTNLAKKCDNLQDIKSLQEIAGHSSVETTMQFYVSSSEESKKKLTSEINYFE
;
A
#
# COMPACT_ATOMS: atom_id res chain seq x y z
N MET A 1 29.72 -11.49 19.59
CA MET A 1 28.26 -11.40 19.88
C MET A 1 27.54 -12.32 18.91
N LYS A 2 26.52 -13.03 19.35
CA LYS A 2 25.77 -13.92 18.44
C LYS A 2 24.82 -13.10 17.57
N LYS A 3 24.60 -13.54 16.35
CA LYS A 3 23.68 -12.91 15.37
C LYS A 3 22.28 -12.64 15.98
N GLU A 4 21.76 -13.59 16.75
CA GLU A 4 20.45 -13.49 17.39
C GLU A 4 20.40 -12.34 18.40
N GLU A 5 21.48 -12.15 19.18
CA GLU A 5 21.59 -11.07 20.16
C GLU A 5 21.56 -9.69 19.48
N ILE A 6 22.28 -9.57 18.35
CA ILE A 6 22.32 -8.33 17.56
C ILE A 6 20.97 -8.04 16.93
N LEU A 7 20.30 -9.05 16.35
CA LEU A 7 18.98 -8.89 15.77
C LEU A 7 17.94 -8.50 16.82
N LYS A 8 18.02 -9.05 18.04
CA LYS A 8 17.15 -8.65 19.14
C LYS A 8 17.39 -7.20 19.55
N ALA A 9 18.64 -6.81 19.77
CA ALA A 9 18.99 -5.43 20.10
C ALA A 9 18.58 -4.44 19.00
N TYR A 10 18.65 -4.86 17.72
CA TYR A 10 18.17 -4.07 16.61
C TYR A 10 16.64 -3.95 16.58
N ALA A 11 15.90 -4.99 16.96
CA ALA A 11 14.44 -4.93 17.11
C ALA A 11 14.03 -3.90 18.18
N ASP A 12 14.68 -3.94 19.35
CA ASP A 12 14.44 -3.00 20.45
C ASP A 12 14.75 -1.55 20.00
N GLU A 13 15.82 -1.36 19.23
CA GLU A 13 16.17 -0.04 18.67
C GLU A 13 15.13 0.47 17.67
N LEU A 14 14.63 -0.39 16.78
CA LEU A 14 13.57 0.00 15.82
C LEU A 14 12.30 0.47 16.53
N GLU A 15 11.92 -0.16 17.63
CA GLU A 15 10.82 0.27 18.48
C GLU A 15 11.14 1.61 19.16
N ARG A 16 12.33 1.75 19.75
CA ARG A 16 12.80 2.98 20.43
C ARG A 16 12.77 4.21 19.50
N ILE A 17 13.14 4.03 18.22
CA ILE A 17 13.11 5.12 17.22
C ILE A 17 11.74 5.30 16.55
N GLY A 18 10.68 4.67 17.08
CA GLY A 18 9.30 4.85 16.65
C GLY A 18 8.99 4.33 15.24
N LYS A 19 9.68 3.26 14.79
CA LYS A 19 9.30 2.59 13.53
C LYS A 19 7.98 1.85 13.71
N SER A 20 7.10 1.94 12.70
CA SER A 20 5.86 1.14 12.72
C SER A 20 6.21 -0.35 12.74
N GLU A 21 5.35 -1.16 13.38
CA GLU A 21 5.53 -2.61 13.52
C GLU A 21 5.82 -3.29 12.16
N ASN A 22 5.08 -2.92 11.12
CA ASN A 22 5.31 -3.47 9.77
C ASN A 22 6.66 -3.06 9.19
N THR A 23 7.13 -1.82 9.45
CA THR A 23 8.45 -1.36 9.02
C THR A 23 9.54 -2.12 9.77
N ALA A 24 9.39 -2.29 11.09
CA ALA A 24 10.33 -3.03 11.91
C ALA A 24 10.43 -4.50 11.47
N LYS A 25 9.29 -5.18 11.28
CA LYS A 25 9.26 -6.55 10.73
C LYS A 25 9.94 -6.65 9.36
N GLY A 26 9.67 -5.71 8.47
CA GLY A 26 10.31 -5.68 7.14
C GLY A 26 11.82 -5.45 7.19
N TYR A 27 12.27 -4.57 8.07
CA TYR A 27 13.71 -4.32 8.26
C TYR A 27 14.41 -5.54 8.87
N LEU A 28 13.85 -6.11 9.94
CA LEU A 28 14.40 -7.32 10.57
C LEU A 28 14.49 -8.48 9.59
N HIS A 29 13.45 -8.71 8.80
CA HIS A 29 13.48 -9.75 7.77
C HIS A 29 14.59 -9.52 6.75
N ASN A 30 14.71 -8.30 6.20
CA ASN A 30 15.75 -7.97 5.23
C ASN A 30 17.15 -8.09 5.80
N ILE A 31 17.38 -7.69 7.07
CA ILE A 31 18.65 -7.82 7.74
C ILE A 31 18.97 -9.28 8.05
N SER A 32 18.01 -10.07 8.52
CA SER A 32 18.19 -11.51 8.72
C SER A 32 18.65 -12.20 7.42
N MET A 33 18.00 -11.88 6.30
CA MET A 33 18.38 -12.40 4.98
C MET A 33 19.78 -11.96 4.55
N PHE A 34 20.15 -10.71 4.82
CA PHE A 34 21.48 -10.18 4.52
C PHE A 34 22.56 -10.87 5.33
N LEU A 35 22.36 -11.01 6.64
CA LEU A 35 23.34 -11.65 7.53
C LEU A 35 23.48 -13.15 7.23
N THR A 36 22.39 -13.85 6.91
CA THR A 36 22.47 -15.24 6.46
C THR A 36 23.30 -15.38 5.19
N TRP A 37 23.04 -14.53 4.18
CA TRP A 37 23.84 -14.52 2.96
C TRP A 37 25.31 -14.24 3.23
N LEU A 38 25.61 -13.32 4.14
CA LEU A 38 26.99 -12.98 4.53
C LEU A 38 27.71 -14.19 5.14
N GLU A 39 27.07 -14.87 6.11
CA GLU A 39 27.59 -16.07 6.76
C GLU A 39 27.80 -17.22 5.75
N ASP A 40 26.82 -17.44 4.87
CA ASP A 40 26.91 -18.48 3.81
C ASP A 40 28.06 -18.20 2.82
N THR A 41 28.34 -16.91 2.57
CA THR A 41 29.37 -16.51 1.60
C THR A 41 30.78 -16.50 2.21
N SER A 42 30.92 -16.08 3.47
CA SER A 42 32.22 -16.03 4.17
C SER A 42 32.61 -17.35 4.82
N GLY A 43 31.65 -18.22 5.12
CA GLY A 43 31.84 -19.41 5.95
C GLY A 43 32.02 -19.10 7.45
N GLU A 44 31.85 -17.86 7.85
CA GLU A 44 32.05 -17.38 9.23
C GLU A 44 30.75 -16.78 9.80
N SER A 45 30.53 -16.97 11.09
CA SER A 45 29.43 -16.30 11.79
C SER A 45 29.61 -14.79 11.85
N PHE A 46 28.52 -14.03 11.74
CA PHE A 46 28.56 -12.57 11.78
C PHE A 46 29.18 -12.06 13.09
N SER A 47 30.25 -11.29 12.97
CA SER A 47 31.07 -10.81 14.10
C SER A 47 30.51 -9.58 14.82
N GLY A 48 29.49 -8.92 14.26
CA GLY A 48 28.93 -7.67 14.79
C GLY A 48 29.42 -6.41 14.09
N SER A 49 30.26 -6.54 13.06
CA SER A 49 30.71 -5.44 12.22
C SER A 49 30.46 -5.71 10.74
N LEU A 50 30.32 -4.66 9.97
CA LEU A 50 30.14 -4.71 8.52
C LEU A 50 31.22 -3.86 7.84
N THR A 51 31.55 -4.22 6.63
CA THR A 51 32.44 -3.47 5.76
C THR A 51 31.69 -2.92 4.54
N PRO A 52 32.12 -1.82 3.93
CA PRO A 52 31.56 -1.31 2.69
C PRO A 52 31.60 -2.33 1.54
N VAL A 53 32.60 -3.25 1.55
CA VAL A 53 32.77 -4.29 0.53
C VAL A 53 31.64 -5.31 0.61
N GLU A 54 31.30 -5.79 1.80
CA GLU A 54 30.21 -6.74 2.04
C GLU A 54 28.86 -6.17 1.61
N VAL A 55 28.58 -4.90 1.94
CA VAL A 55 27.34 -4.22 1.54
C VAL A 55 27.25 -4.10 0.01
N LYS A 56 28.36 -3.75 -0.67
CA LYS A 56 28.43 -3.70 -2.14
C LYS A 56 28.26 -5.07 -2.77
N ALA A 57 28.90 -6.09 -2.20
CA ALA A 57 28.78 -7.47 -2.68
C ALA A 57 27.33 -7.98 -2.59
N TYR A 58 26.65 -7.75 -1.45
CA TYR A 58 25.24 -8.11 -1.31
C TYR A 58 24.34 -7.35 -2.29
N ARG A 59 24.58 -6.05 -2.49
CA ARG A 59 23.86 -5.26 -3.52
C ARG A 59 24.02 -5.90 -4.91
N SER A 60 25.22 -6.30 -5.27
CA SER A 60 25.49 -6.97 -6.55
C SER A 60 24.74 -8.31 -6.62
N TYR A 61 24.77 -9.09 -5.55
CA TYR A 61 24.06 -10.38 -5.47
C TYR A 61 22.54 -10.23 -5.67
N ILE A 62 21.88 -9.29 -4.97
CA ILE A 62 20.44 -9.08 -5.13
C ILE A 62 20.08 -8.54 -6.51
N ASP A 63 20.99 -7.84 -7.16
CA ASP A 63 20.78 -7.30 -8.51
C ASP A 63 21.02 -8.34 -9.61
N THR A 64 22.13 -9.05 -9.57
CA THR A 64 22.56 -9.93 -10.66
C THR A 64 22.09 -11.36 -10.49
N VAL A 65 22.09 -11.90 -9.28
CA VAL A 65 21.71 -13.28 -8.99
C VAL A 65 20.23 -13.39 -8.69
N GLN A 66 19.70 -12.58 -7.76
CA GLN A 66 18.27 -12.57 -7.45
C GLN A 66 17.43 -11.84 -8.51
N LYS A 67 18.06 -11.05 -9.37
CA LYS A 67 17.38 -10.24 -10.42
C LYS A 67 16.21 -9.42 -9.85
N ALA A 68 16.39 -8.88 -8.65
CA ALA A 68 15.35 -8.17 -7.93
C ALA A 68 15.02 -6.83 -8.63
N SER A 69 13.77 -6.39 -8.51
CA SER A 69 13.35 -5.09 -9.03
C SER A 69 14.11 -3.95 -8.36
N LEU A 70 14.26 -2.81 -9.04
CA LEU A 70 14.91 -1.62 -8.50
C LEU A 70 14.29 -1.17 -7.16
N SER A 71 12.97 -1.26 -7.04
CA SER A 71 12.24 -0.95 -5.80
C SER A 71 12.63 -1.91 -4.68
N THR A 72 12.67 -3.21 -4.96
CA THR A 72 13.07 -4.26 -4.00
C THR A 72 14.50 -4.07 -3.54
N ILE A 73 15.43 -3.79 -4.47
CA ILE A 73 16.83 -3.51 -4.16
C ILE A 73 16.93 -2.31 -3.20
N ASN A 74 16.29 -1.20 -3.54
CA ASN A 74 16.34 0.02 -2.74
C ASN A 74 15.66 -0.13 -1.37
N THR A 75 14.63 -0.97 -1.26
CA THR A 75 14.00 -1.31 0.04
C THR A 75 14.97 -2.10 0.93
N LYS A 76 15.65 -3.10 0.38
CA LYS A 76 16.68 -3.87 1.10
C LYS A 76 17.85 -2.98 1.51
N LEU A 77 18.33 -2.12 0.62
CA LEU A 77 19.41 -1.18 0.92
C LEU A 77 19.05 -0.14 1.99
N ALA A 78 17.78 0.28 2.04
CA ALA A 78 17.31 1.18 3.11
C ALA A 78 17.32 0.49 4.49
N ALA A 79 16.96 -0.80 4.55
CA ALA A 79 17.09 -1.59 5.77
C ALA A 79 18.55 -1.73 6.20
N ILE A 80 19.46 -2.02 5.26
CA ILE A 80 20.89 -2.14 5.52
C ILE A 80 21.46 -0.80 6.00
N GLN A 81 21.10 0.33 5.38
CA GLN A 81 21.56 1.65 5.87
C GLN A 81 21.12 1.90 7.31
N ASN A 82 19.86 1.56 7.64
CA ASN A 82 19.36 1.73 9.00
C ASN A 82 20.11 0.82 10.00
N PHE A 83 20.44 -0.41 9.59
CA PHE A 83 21.20 -1.34 10.39
C PHE A 83 22.65 -0.89 10.56
N CYS A 84 23.32 -0.35 9.54
CA CYS A 84 24.65 0.25 9.65
C CYS A 84 24.66 1.43 10.63
N ASN A 85 23.61 2.27 10.60
CA ASN A 85 23.48 3.37 11.57
C ASN A 85 23.33 2.84 13.00
N PHE A 86 22.54 1.78 13.19
CA PHE A 86 22.41 1.11 14.49
C PHE A 86 23.75 0.55 14.98
N LEU A 87 24.50 -0.17 14.15
CA LEU A 87 25.81 -0.69 14.50
C LEU A 87 26.80 0.43 14.85
N HIS A 88 26.75 1.55 14.14
CA HIS A 88 27.58 2.72 14.44
C HIS A 88 27.22 3.33 15.80
N VAL A 89 25.94 3.59 16.07
CA VAL A 89 25.50 4.28 17.29
C VAL A 89 25.66 3.40 18.53
N VAL A 90 25.34 2.11 18.44
CA VAL A 90 25.27 1.21 19.60
C VAL A 90 26.61 0.53 19.85
N TYR A 91 27.36 0.18 18.81
CA TYR A 91 28.61 -0.60 18.94
C TYR A 91 29.85 0.16 18.48
N GLY A 92 29.73 1.41 18.07
CA GLY A 92 30.89 2.24 17.67
C GLY A 92 31.53 1.83 16.35
N ASN A 93 30.83 1.06 15.51
CA ASN A 93 31.34 0.64 14.21
C ASN A 93 31.53 1.84 13.27
N GLU A 94 32.38 1.69 12.25
CA GLU A 94 32.50 2.70 11.20
C GLU A 94 31.15 2.94 10.51
N LEU A 95 30.81 4.21 10.26
CA LEU A 95 29.57 4.57 9.58
C LEU A 95 29.66 4.26 8.09
N ILE A 96 28.90 3.25 7.66
CA ILE A 96 28.81 2.87 6.26
C ILE A 96 27.68 3.63 5.58
N LYS A 97 28.01 4.37 4.51
CA LYS A 97 27.01 5.01 3.65
C LYS A 97 26.57 4.04 2.56
N VAL A 98 25.30 3.65 2.59
CA VAL A 98 24.71 2.72 1.61
C VAL A 98 24.05 3.50 0.47
N GLU A 99 24.62 3.39 -0.73
CA GLU A 99 24.10 4.08 -1.90
C GLU A 99 22.94 3.30 -2.53
N LYS A 100 21.81 3.98 -2.74
CA LYS A 100 20.69 3.43 -3.50
C LYS A 100 21.07 3.18 -4.95
N LYS A 101 20.48 2.15 -5.55
CA LYS A 101 20.62 1.91 -6.99
C LYS A 101 19.84 2.99 -7.75
N LYS A 102 20.55 3.73 -8.62
CA LYS A 102 19.94 4.73 -9.53
C LYS A 102 19.19 4.01 -10.65
N GLY A 103 18.05 4.54 -11.02
CA GLY A 103 17.24 4.03 -12.14
C GLY A 103 15.89 4.76 -12.18
N LYS A 104 15.23 4.71 -13.32
CA LYS A 104 13.86 5.21 -13.44
C LYS A 104 12.92 4.13 -12.92
N ILE A 105 12.27 4.39 -11.79
CA ILE A 105 11.09 3.64 -11.38
C ILE A 105 9.93 4.33 -12.11
N SER A 106 9.45 3.74 -13.20
CA SER A 106 8.15 4.11 -13.74
C SER A 106 7.14 3.14 -13.11
N PRO A 107 6.48 3.50 -12.02
CA PRO A 107 5.43 2.65 -11.47
C PRO A 107 4.32 2.60 -12.52
N LYS A 108 4.18 1.45 -13.15
CA LYS A 108 3.00 1.20 -13.97
C LYS A 108 1.83 1.06 -13.01
N VAL A 109 0.92 2.03 -13.04
CA VAL A 109 -0.33 1.92 -12.28
C VAL A 109 -1.13 0.79 -12.93
N GLU A 110 -1.18 -0.35 -12.24
CA GLU A 110 -1.96 -1.50 -12.71
C GLU A 110 -3.43 -1.29 -12.37
N VAL A 111 -4.26 -1.32 -13.39
CA VAL A 111 -5.72 -1.26 -13.29
C VAL A 111 -6.33 -2.32 -14.20
N LEU A 112 -7.52 -2.77 -13.86
CA LEU A 112 -8.30 -3.65 -14.73
C LEU A 112 -8.83 -2.85 -15.93
N ASN A 113 -8.84 -3.47 -17.10
CA ASN A 113 -9.57 -2.91 -18.22
C ASN A 113 -11.10 -2.96 -17.93
N LYS A 114 -11.90 -2.27 -18.74
CA LYS A 114 -13.34 -2.17 -18.50
C LYS A 114 -14.05 -3.54 -18.49
N GLN A 115 -13.64 -4.44 -19.37
CA GLN A 115 -14.24 -5.78 -19.48
C GLN A 115 -13.92 -6.65 -18.28
N ASP A 116 -12.65 -6.69 -17.84
CA ASP A 116 -12.20 -7.47 -16.68
C ASP A 116 -12.83 -6.93 -15.39
N LEU A 117 -12.87 -5.60 -15.23
CA LEU A 117 -13.55 -4.98 -14.09
C LEU A 117 -15.04 -5.35 -14.05
N PHE A 118 -15.73 -5.28 -15.18
CA PHE A 118 -17.13 -5.66 -15.27
C PHE A 118 -17.36 -7.14 -14.92
N GLN A 119 -16.52 -8.04 -15.46
CA GLN A 119 -16.58 -9.47 -15.14
C GLN A 119 -16.32 -9.74 -13.66
N PHE A 120 -15.33 -9.09 -13.08
CA PHE A 120 -15.03 -9.21 -11.66
C PHE A 120 -16.18 -8.75 -10.77
N LEU A 121 -16.75 -7.58 -11.07
CA LEU A 121 -17.86 -7.02 -10.30
C LEU A 121 -19.13 -7.89 -10.42
N LYS A 122 -19.50 -8.29 -11.64
CA LYS A 122 -20.65 -9.17 -11.88
C LYS A 122 -20.50 -10.51 -11.16
N TYR A 123 -19.30 -11.08 -11.17
CA TYR A 123 -19.04 -12.31 -10.43
C TYR A 123 -19.16 -12.10 -8.91
N THR A 124 -18.57 -11.03 -8.39
CA THR A 124 -18.63 -10.68 -6.97
C THR A 124 -20.08 -10.47 -6.51
N GLU A 125 -20.89 -9.79 -7.30
CA GLU A 125 -22.29 -9.55 -6.99
C GLU A 125 -23.12 -10.83 -6.92
N GLY A 126 -22.93 -11.73 -7.85
CA GLY A 126 -23.71 -12.97 -7.94
C GLY A 126 -23.23 -14.11 -7.05
N ASN A 127 -21.98 -14.10 -6.60
CA ASN A 127 -21.36 -15.27 -5.94
C ASN A 127 -20.71 -14.97 -4.57
N ALA A 128 -20.50 -13.71 -4.21
CA ALA A 128 -19.95 -13.36 -2.91
C ALA A 128 -21.05 -13.07 -1.89
N ASN A 129 -20.77 -13.37 -0.61
CA ASN A 129 -21.66 -12.97 0.47
C ASN A 129 -21.63 -11.43 0.65
N LEU A 130 -22.57 -10.91 1.43
CA LEU A 130 -22.74 -9.47 1.65
C LEU A 130 -21.45 -8.80 2.17
N LEU A 131 -20.76 -9.42 3.15
CA LEU A 131 -19.50 -8.89 3.68
C LEU A 131 -18.43 -8.72 2.58
N HIS A 132 -18.30 -9.73 1.73
CA HIS A 132 -17.29 -9.68 0.65
C HIS A 132 -17.64 -8.63 -0.41
N ARG A 133 -18.92 -8.52 -0.77
CA ARG A 133 -19.42 -7.51 -1.71
C ARG A 133 -19.15 -6.10 -1.20
N VAL A 134 -19.52 -5.83 0.05
CA VAL A 134 -19.34 -4.50 0.63
C VAL A 134 -17.87 -4.13 0.78
N ILE A 135 -16.98 -5.06 1.13
CA ILE A 135 -15.53 -4.80 1.21
C ILE A 135 -14.96 -4.39 -0.16
N VAL A 136 -15.31 -5.13 -1.23
CA VAL A 136 -14.87 -4.79 -2.60
C VAL A 136 -15.40 -3.40 -3.00
N GLN A 137 -16.68 -3.13 -2.75
CA GLN A 137 -17.29 -1.84 -3.07
C GLN A 137 -16.74 -0.70 -2.21
N THR A 138 -16.35 -0.97 -0.95
CA THR A 138 -15.68 0.03 -0.10
C THR A 138 -14.39 0.51 -0.75
N ILE A 139 -13.51 -0.39 -1.17
CA ILE A 139 -12.24 0.00 -1.79
C ILE A 139 -12.47 0.74 -3.13
N LEU A 140 -13.42 0.29 -3.94
CA LEU A 140 -13.73 0.88 -5.24
C LEU A 140 -14.45 2.24 -5.17
N ASN A 141 -15.07 2.58 -4.02
CA ASN A 141 -15.79 3.84 -3.86
C ASN A 141 -15.09 4.83 -2.92
N THR A 142 -14.05 4.39 -2.19
CA THR A 142 -13.35 5.25 -1.23
C THR A 142 -11.84 5.29 -1.45
N GLY A 143 -11.31 4.35 -2.21
CA GLY A 143 -9.87 4.19 -2.40
C GLY A 143 -9.11 3.84 -1.13
N MET A 144 -9.76 3.27 -0.11
CA MET A 144 -9.11 2.86 1.14
C MET A 144 -8.06 1.78 0.89
N ARG A 145 -6.98 1.83 1.71
CA ARG A 145 -6.03 0.71 1.83
C ARG A 145 -6.67 -0.43 2.61
N GLU A 146 -6.21 -1.66 2.41
CA GLU A 146 -6.74 -2.82 3.15
C GLU A 146 -6.64 -2.67 4.68
N SER A 147 -5.58 -2.04 5.18
CA SER A 147 -5.43 -1.74 6.61
C SER A 147 -6.47 -0.71 7.08
N GLU A 148 -6.74 0.32 6.28
CA GLU A 148 -7.76 1.34 6.59
C GLU A 148 -9.17 0.71 6.59
N VAL A 149 -9.43 -0.26 5.69
CA VAL A 149 -10.71 -1.01 5.70
C VAL A 149 -10.86 -1.85 6.97
N VAL A 150 -9.79 -2.49 7.42
CA VAL A 150 -9.79 -3.26 8.69
C VAL A 150 -10.03 -2.35 9.89
N ASP A 151 -9.42 -1.16 9.87
CA ASP A 151 -9.46 -0.23 10.99
C ASP A 151 -10.72 0.63 11.06
N LEU A 152 -11.54 0.65 10.00
CA LEU A 152 -12.76 1.45 9.92
C LEU A 152 -13.74 1.10 11.04
N GLU A 153 -14.21 2.11 11.76
CA GLU A 153 -15.17 1.99 12.86
C GLU A 153 -16.55 2.54 12.50
N LEU A 154 -17.58 2.08 13.19
CA LEU A 154 -18.96 2.53 12.98
C LEU A 154 -19.10 4.05 13.14
N SER A 155 -18.35 4.62 14.08
CA SER A 155 -18.31 6.08 14.34
C SER A 155 -17.69 6.90 13.20
N ASP A 156 -16.95 6.25 12.29
CA ASP A 156 -16.31 6.91 11.14
C ASP A 156 -17.29 7.09 9.95
N ILE A 157 -18.48 6.49 10.03
CA ILE A 157 -19.50 6.64 8.99
C ILE A 157 -20.48 7.72 9.42
N VAL A 158 -20.46 8.84 8.75
CA VAL A 158 -21.25 10.02 9.12
C VAL A 158 -22.46 10.15 8.22
N ASN A 159 -23.63 10.43 8.82
CA ASN A 159 -24.90 10.67 8.14
C ASN A 159 -25.41 9.51 7.24
N LEU A 160 -25.13 8.25 7.59
CA LEU A 160 -25.52 7.11 6.77
C LEU A 160 -27.04 7.04 6.51
N ASP A 161 -27.85 7.30 7.53
CA ASP A 161 -29.31 7.24 7.48
C ASP A 161 -29.99 8.58 7.17
N SER A 162 -29.19 9.61 6.96
CA SER A 162 -29.66 10.96 6.69
C SER A 162 -29.81 11.23 5.18
N THR A 163 -30.61 12.23 4.84
CA THR A 163 -30.65 12.83 3.49
C THR A 163 -29.45 13.77 3.25
N LYS A 164 -28.71 14.12 4.30
CA LYS A 164 -27.47 14.91 4.19
C LYS A 164 -26.35 14.13 3.50
N ASN A 165 -25.32 14.86 3.11
CA ASN A 165 -24.13 14.23 2.53
C ASN A 165 -23.55 13.19 3.50
N THR A 166 -23.40 11.98 3.02
CA THR A 166 -22.76 10.88 3.75
C THR A 166 -21.28 10.83 3.39
N TYR A 167 -20.43 10.68 4.38
CA TYR A 167 -19.00 10.53 4.17
C TYR A 167 -18.38 9.55 5.17
N ILE A 168 -17.25 9.03 4.79
CA ILE A 168 -16.43 8.16 5.64
C ILE A 168 -15.18 8.93 6.06
N ILE A 169 -14.92 8.96 7.37
CA ILE A 169 -13.68 9.47 7.95
C ILE A 169 -12.64 8.37 7.92
N ILE A 170 -11.56 8.55 7.17
CA ILE A 170 -10.48 7.59 7.08
C ILE A 170 -9.31 8.14 7.89
N ARG A 171 -9.02 7.50 9.01
CA ARG A 171 -7.92 7.84 9.90
C ARG A 171 -6.64 7.20 9.40
N SER A 172 -5.59 7.97 9.22
CA SER A 172 -4.27 7.44 8.83
C SER A 172 -3.42 7.26 10.09
N GLY A 173 -2.95 6.04 10.35
CA GLY A 173 -2.16 5.70 11.53
C GLY A 173 -0.79 6.40 11.64
N LYS A 174 -0.47 7.38 10.77
CA LYS A 174 0.77 8.14 10.79
C LYS A 174 0.47 9.64 10.91
N GLY A 175 0.51 10.17 12.15
CA GLY A 175 0.48 11.62 12.44
C GLY A 175 -0.90 12.28 12.37
N ASP A 176 -1.93 11.66 12.94
CA ASP A 176 -3.32 12.18 13.07
C ASP A 176 -3.95 12.77 11.80
N LYS A 177 -3.43 12.37 10.65
CA LYS A 177 -4.02 12.79 9.38
C LYS A 177 -5.26 11.96 9.11
N TYR A 178 -6.39 12.62 9.01
CA TYR A 178 -7.63 12.04 8.54
C TYR A 178 -8.01 12.65 7.18
N ARG A 179 -8.82 11.92 6.45
CA ARG A 179 -9.48 12.42 5.25
C ARG A 179 -10.94 12.00 5.23
N GLU A 180 -11.75 12.83 4.66
CA GLU A 180 -13.17 12.57 4.48
C GLU A 180 -13.42 12.18 3.01
N VAL A 181 -14.09 11.06 2.81
CA VAL A 181 -14.46 10.60 1.47
C VAL A 181 -15.99 10.57 1.37
N PRO A 182 -16.58 11.45 0.55
CA PRO A 182 -18.02 11.43 0.31
C PRO A 182 -18.44 10.12 -0.35
N ILE A 183 -19.56 9.56 0.10
CA ILE A 183 -20.16 8.37 -0.48
C ILE A 183 -21.61 8.62 -0.85
N SER A 184 -22.07 7.98 -1.91
CA SER A 184 -23.44 8.15 -2.42
C SER A 184 -23.92 6.92 -3.18
N GLY A 185 -25.18 6.97 -3.65
CA GLY A 185 -25.75 5.98 -4.56
C GLY A 185 -25.79 4.56 -4.00
N GLU A 186 -25.48 3.62 -4.86
CA GLU A 186 -25.58 2.17 -4.57
C GLU A 186 -24.64 1.72 -3.45
N TYR A 187 -23.45 2.31 -3.37
CA TYR A 187 -22.52 1.95 -2.30
C TYR A 187 -23.04 2.36 -0.91
N LYS A 188 -23.66 3.53 -0.78
CA LYS A 188 -24.30 3.95 0.47
C LYS A 188 -25.42 2.98 0.88
N ALA A 189 -26.25 2.53 -0.08
CA ALA A 189 -27.32 1.56 0.16
C ALA A 189 -26.74 0.20 0.60
N LEU A 190 -25.71 -0.30 -0.09
CA LEU A 190 -25.02 -1.55 0.25
C LEU A 190 -24.35 -1.51 1.64
N LEU A 191 -23.72 -0.38 1.98
CA LEU A 191 -23.11 -0.20 3.30
C LEU A 191 -24.16 -0.20 4.41
N ARG A 192 -25.31 0.46 4.18
CA ARG A 192 -26.44 0.44 5.11
C ARG A 192 -27.00 -0.97 5.29
N GLU A 193 -27.18 -1.71 4.20
CA GLU A 193 -27.60 -3.12 4.22
C GLU A 193 -26.62 -3.96 5.06
N TRP A 194 -25.32 -3.78 4.84
CA TRP A 194 -24.30 -4.49 5.64
C TRP A 194 -24.41 -4.17 7.13
N ILE A 195 -24.52 -2.90 7.50
CA ILE A 195 -24.59 -2.50 8.92
C ILE A 195 -25.83 -3.08 9.60
N ALA A 196 -26.95 -3.15 8.89
CA ALA A 196 -28.20 -3.76 9.39
C ALA A 196 -28.08 -5.28 9.60
N HIS A 197 -27.25 -5.98 8.79
CA HIS A 197 -27.04 -7.43 8.87
C HIS A 197 -25.69 -7.82 9.50
N ARG A 198 -24.94 -6.84 9.99
CA ARG A 198 -23.65 -7.07 10.64
C ARG A 198 -23.83 -7.98 11.86
N PRO A 199 -22.98 -9.00 12.08
CA PRO A 199 -23.05 -9.83 13.28
C PRO A 199 -23.03 -9.00 14.55
N VAL A 200 -23.80 -9.41 15.55
CA VAL A 200 -23.79 -8.78 16.89
C VAL A 200 -22.41 -8.99 17.51
N SER A 201 -21.79 -7.92 17.96
CA SER A 201 -20.43 -7.95 18.51
C SER A 201 -20.14 -6.68 19.30
N ASP A 202 -19.32 -6.77 20.34
CA ASP A 202 -18.81 -5.61 21.10
C ASP A 202 -17.76 -4.79 20.29
N SER A 203 -17.27 -5.34 19.18
CA SER A 203 -16.33 -4.66 18.29
C SER A 203 -16.99 -3.47 17.63
N GLN A 204 -16.32 -2.32 17.64
CA GLN A 204 -16.74 -1.11 16.90
C GLN A 204 -16.33 -1.14 15.41
N LYS A 205 -15.58 -2.15 14.97
CA LYS A 205 -15.14 -2.26 13.57
C LYS A 205 -16.32 -2.48 12.63
N VAL A 206 -16.34 -1.76 11.50
CA VAL A 206 -17.40 -1.91 10.50
C VAL A 206 -17.42 -3.32 9.93
N PHE A 207 -16.25 -3.84 9.57
CA PHE A 207 -16.13 -5.14 8.91
C PHE A 207 -15.65 -6.20 9.88
N ILE A 208 -16.54 -7.10 10.24
CA ILE A 208 -16.25 -8.27 11.09
C ILE A 208 -16.72 -9.53 10.39
N GLY A 209 -15.94 -10.58 10.51
CA GLY A 209 -16.31 -11.90 9.99
C GLY A 209 -16.83 -12.81 11.10
N ASN A 210 -17.23 -14.02 10.75
CA ASN A 210 -17.73 -15.03 11.71
C ASN A 210 -16.70 -15.43 12.78
N ARG A 211 -15.40 -15.14 12.54
CA ARG A 211 -14.29 -15.44 13.47
C ARG A 211 -13.77 -14.20 14.18
N GLY A 212 -14.50 -13.08 14.14
CA GLY A 212 -14.10 -11.80 14.70
C GLY A 212 -13.53 -10.82 13.68
N THR A 213 -12.62 -9.95 14.12
CA THR A 213 -12.02 -8.88 13.30
C THR A 213 -11.24 -9.42 12.11
N LEU A 214 -11.34 -8.71 10.99
CA LEU A 214 -10.58 -9.03 9.79
C LEU A 214 -9.13 -8.58 9.92
N THR A 215 -8.27 -9.15 9.10
CA THR A 215 -6.88 -8.69 8.92
C THR A 215 -6.66 -8.19 7.49
N ALA A 216 -5.68 -7.30 7.29
CA ALA A 216 -5.32 -6.82 5.96
C ALA A 216 -4.98 -7.99 5.00
N ASN A 217 -4.24 -9.00 5.50
CA ASN A 217 -3.96 -10.21 4.72
C ASN A 217 -5.23 -11.03 4.42
N GLY A 218 -6.20 -11.04 5.34
CA GLY A 218 -7.52 -11.66 5.13
C GLY A 218 -8.27 -11.00 3.96
N ILE A 219 -8.30 -9.67 3.92
CA ILE A 219 -8.91 -8.89 2.84
C ILE A 219 -8.17 -9.14 1.52
N TYR A 220 -6.82 -9.15 1.55
CA TYR A 220 -6.02 -9.48 0.36
C TYR A 220 -6.40 -10.86 -0.20
N LYS A 221 -6.37 -11.90 0.64
CA LYS A 221 -6.72 -13.27 0.22
C LYS A 221 -8.15 -13.39 -0.30
N LEU A 222 -9.08 -12.66 0.29
CA LEU A 222 -10.48 -12.60 -0.13
C LEU A 222 -10.60 -12.06 -1.55
N ILE A 223 -10.05 -10.87 -1.80
CA ILE A 223 -10.15 -10.21 -3.11
C ILE A 223 -9.40 -10.99 -4.18
N HIS A 224 -8.21 -11.49 -3.86
CA HIS A 224 -7.42 -12.33 -4.77
C HIS A 224 -8.18 -13.60 -5.16
N ARG A 225 -8.83 -14.28 -4.19
CA ARG A 225 -9.65 -15.46 -4.46
C ARG A 225 -10.83 -15.14 -5.39
N LEU A 226 -11.54 -14.03 -5.15
CA LEU A 226 -12.66 -13.61 -6.01
C LEU A 226 -12.19 -13.34 -7.45
N GLY A 227 -11.03 -12.69 -7.63
CA GLY A 227 -10.43 -12.46 -8.94
C GLY A 227 -10.02 -13.76 -9.63
N SER A 228 -9.35 -14.64 -8.91
CA SER A 228 -8.86 -15.93 -9.42
C SER A 228 -9.96 -16.83 -9.96
N GLN A 229 -11.19 -16.74 -9.44
CA GLN A 229 -12.36 -17.45 -9.96
C GLN A 229 -12.74 -17.02 -11.40
N LYS A 230 -12.23 -15.89 -11.85
CA LYS A 230 -12.39 -15.37 -13.21
C LYS A 230 -11.08 -15.37 -14.01
N GLY A 231 -10.02 -16.01 -13.49
CA GLY A 231 -8.70 -15.99 -14.11
C GLY A 231 -8.01 -14.62 -14.03
N LEU A 232 -8.48 -13.74 -13.14
CA LEU A 232 -7.96 -12.38 -12.98
C LEU A 232 -7.08 -12.28 -11.74
N ASN A 233 -5.94 -11.62 -11.85
CA ASN A 233 -5.07 -11.31 -10.72
C ASN A 233 -5.51 -9.98 -10.08
N VAL A 234 -6.53 -10.03 -9.22
CA VAL A 234 -7.09 -8.85 -8.54
C VAL A 234 -6.61 -8.80 -7.09
N TYR A 235 -6.22 -7.62 -6.62
CA TYR A 235 -5.80 -7.38 -5.23
C TYR A 235 -6.22 -5.97 -4.77
N PRO A 236 -6.29 -5.72 -3.44
CA PRO A 236 -6.85 -4.47 -2.89
C PRO A 236 -6.22 -3.21 -3.47
N HIS A 237 -4.89 -3.18 -3.61
CA HIS A 237 -4.19 -2.01 -4.12
C HIS A 237 -4.54 -1.71 -5.59
N MET A 238 -4.81 -2.74 -6.41
CA MET A 238 -5.29 -2.58 -7.79
C MET A 238 -6.69 -1.94 -7.82
N LEU A 239 -7.60 -2.37 -6.93
CA LEU A 239 -8.94 -1.76 -6.83
C LEU A 239 -8.87 -0.30 -6.37
N ARG A 240 -7.96 0.02 -5.43
CA ARG A 240 -7.67 1.40 -5.05
C ARG A 240 -7.10 2.20 -6.23
N HIS A 241 -6.17 1.63 -6.99
CA HIS A 241 -5.65 2.27 -8.20
C HIS A 241 -6.76 2.53 -9.23
N GLN A 242 -7.69 1.58 -9.38
CA GLN A 242 -8.86 1.75 -10.25
C GLN A 242 -9.71 2.96 -9.84
N TYR A 243 -9.99 3.12 -8.54
CA TYR A 243 -10.73 4.27 -8.02
C TYR A 243 -10.00 5.58 -8.30
N LEU A 244 -8.71 5.66 -7.96
CA LEU A 244 -7.91 6.88 -8.12
C LEU A 244 -7.72 7.25 -9.60
N THR A 245 -7.53 6.26 -10.49
CA THR A 245 -7.45 6.48 -11.93
C THR A 245 -8.77 7.00 -12.50
N ASN A 246 -9.90 6.46 -12.01
CA ASN A 246 -11.22 6.94 -12.44
C ASN A 246 -11.50 8.37 -11.96
N LEU A 247 -11.04 8.74 -10.76
CA LEU A 247 -11.12 10.13 -10.29
C LEU A 247 -10.17 11.05 -11.08
N ALA A 248 -8.94 10.61 -11.34
CA ALA A 248 -7.95 11.39 -12.09
C ALA A 248 -8.43 11.74 -13.50
N LYS A 249 -9.24 10.86 -14.14
CA LYS A 249 -9.88 11.13 -15.43
C LYS A 249 -10.93 12.25 -15.41
N LYS A 250 -11.41 12.61 -14.21
CA LYS A 250 -12.41 13.67 -14.01
C LYS A 250 -11.77 14.99 -13.56
N CYS A 251 -10.45 15.02 -13.37
CA CYS A 251 -9.73 16.21 -12.98
C CYS A 251 -9.43 17.06 -14.22
N ASP A 252 -9.95 18.28 -14.26
CA ASP A 252 -9.78 19.22 -15.37
C ASP A 252 -8.79 20.34 -15.03
N ASN A 253 -8.49 20.55 -13.74
CA ASN A 253 -7.64 21.63 -13.27
C ASN A 253 -6.77 21.25 -12.06
N LEU A 254 -5.88 22.15 -11.63
CA LEU A 254 -4.96 21.93 -10.51
C LEU A 254 -5.68 21.77 -9.18
N GLN A 255 -6.84 22.40 -8.99
CA GLN A 255 -7.62 22.26 -7.76
C GLN A 255 -8.19 20.86 -7.63
N ASP A 256 -8.65 20.26 -8.73
CA ASP A 256 -9.13 18.88 -8.76
C ASP A 256 -8.00 17.90 -8.42
N ILE A 257 -6.78 18.15 -8.91
CA ILE A 257 -5.60 17.32 -8.60
C ILE A 257 -5.28 17.40 -7.10
N LYS A 258 -5.41 18.57 -6.49
CA LYS A 258 -5.22 18.75 -5.05
C LYS A 258 -6.29 17.98 -4.27
N SER A 259 -7.56 18.09 -4.66
CA SER A 259 -8.66 17.33 -4.06
C SER A 259 -8.45 15.81 -4.21
N LEU A 260 -7.95 15.36 -5.36
CA LEU A 260 -7.57 13.97 -5.59
C LEU A 260 -6.45 13.52 -4.65
N GLN A 261 -5.44 14.37 -4.41
CA GLN A 261 -4.36 14.08 -3.47
C GLN A 261 -4.90 13.91 -2.04
N GLU A 262 -5.79 14.79 -1.61
CA GLU A 262 -6.43 14.75 -0.29
C GLU A 262 -7.27 13.48 -0.13
N ILE A 263 -8.16 13.17 -1.08
CA ILE A 263 -8.97 11.94 -1.10
C ILE A 263 -8.09 10.68 -1.10
N ALA A 264 -6.99 10.68 -1.85
CA ALA A 264 -6.04 9.56 -1.89
C ALA A 264 -5.23 9.42 -0.59
N GLY A 265 -5.08 10.48 0.20
CA GLY A 265 -4.19 10.51 1.36
C GLY A 265 -2.73 10.30 0.95
N HIS A 266 -2.30 10.92 -0.17
CA HIS A 266 -0.92 10.89 -0.62
C HIS A 266 -0.12 12.01 0.03
N SER A 267 1.04 11.67 0.59
CA SER A 267 1.96 12.66 1.18
C SER A 267 2.70 13.49 0.12
N SER A 268 2.70 13.06 -1.14
CA SER A 268 3.40 13.70 -2.27
C SER A 268 2.47 13.85 -3.46
N VAL A 269 2.51 15.03 -4.07
CA VAL A 269 1.79 15.33 -5.34
C VAL A 269 2.30 14.43 -6.47
N GLU A 270 3.59 14.11 -6.49
CA GLU A 270 4.20 13.21 -7.49
C GLU A 270 3.51 11.85 -7.55
N THR A 271 3.13 11.30 -6.38
CA THR A 271 2.37 10.04 -6.32
C THR A 271 0.99 10.18 -6.95
N THR A 272 0.33 11.33 -6.78
CA THR A 272 -0.99 11.61 -7.37
C THR A 272 -0.88 11.83 -8.87
N MET A 273 0.17 12.54 -9.32
CA MET A 273 0.42 12.80 -10.74
C MET A 273 0.62 11.53 -11.57
N GLN A 274 1.08 10.42 -10.97
CA GLN A 274 1.21 9.14 -11.67
C GLN A 274 -0.14 8.62 -12.19
N PHE A 275 -1.22 8.81 -11.44
CA PHE A 275 -2.58 8.44 -11.86
C PHE A 275 -3.09 9.36 -12.97
N TYR A 276 -2.76 10.65 -12.89
CA TYR A 276 -3.13 11.63 -13.91
C TYR A 276 -2.40 11.38 -15.23
N VAL A 277 -1.09 11.17 -15.21
CA VAL A 277 -0.27 10.92 -16.41
C VAL A 277 -0.65 9.60 -17.08
N SER A 278 -0.98 8.55 -16.31
CA SER A 278 -1.43 7.27 -16.88
C SER A 278 -2.80 7.36 -17.57
N SER A 279 -3.63 8.36 -17.21
CA SER A 279 -4.92 8.64 -17.86
C SER A 279 -4.80 9.50 -19.12
N SER A 280 -3.63 10.10 -19.37
CA SER A 280 -3.46 11.26 -20.27
C SER A 280 -3.05 10.94 -21.72
N GLU A 281 -3.01 9.68 -22.17
CA GLU A 281 -2.76 9.41 -23.60
C GLU A 281 -3.88 9.95 -24.51
N GLU A 282 -5.13 9.86 -24.06
CA GLU A 282 -6.26 10.52 -24.72
C GLU A 282 -6.18 12.05 -24.61
N SER A 283 -5.75 12.57 -23.46
CA SER A 283 -5.56 14.01 -23.26
C SER A 283 -4.41 14.58 -24.07
N LYS A 284 -3.33 13.82 -24.31
CA LYS A 284 -2.23 14.23 -25.20
C LYS A 284 -2.72 14.38 -26.64
N LYS A 285 -3.54 13.44 -27.11
CA LYS A 285 -4.16 13.53 -28.45
C LYS A 285 -5.07 14.74 -28.56
N LYS A 286 -5.87 15.02 -27.51
CA LYS A 286 -6.75 16.19 -27.49
C LYS A 286 -5.97 17.51 -27.49
N LEU A 287 -4.94 17.64 -26.66
CA LEU A 287 -4.07 18.82 -26.60
C LEU A 287 -3.34 19.09 -27.93
N THR A 288 -2.92 18.05 -28.63
CA THR A 288 -2.23 18.21 -29.93
C THR A 288 -3.19 18.44 -31.11
N SER A 289 -4.46 18.01 -30.99
CA SER A 289 -5.48 18.24 -32.02
C SER A 289 -6.11 19.64 -31.97
N GLU A 290 -5.96 20.35 -30.86
CA GLU A 290 -6.50 21.72 -30.67
C GLU A 290 -5.49 22.83 -31.03
N ILE A 291 -4.25 22.49 -31.46
CA ILE A 291 -3.28 23.49 -31.90
C ILE A 291 -3.57 23.80 -33.39
N ASN A 292 -4.27 24.90 -33.63
CA ASN A 292 -4.49 25.43 -34.93
C ASN A 292 -3.66 26.72 -35.10
N TYR A 293 -2.60 26.67 -35.94
CA TYR A 293 -1.69 27.80 -36.14
C TYR A 293 -2.19 28.76 -37.22
N PHE A 294 -3.43 28.58 -37.73
CA PHE A 294 -3.97 29.31 -38.89
C PHE A 294 -5.31 30.03 -38.58
N GLU A 295 -5.59 30.35 -37.33
CA GLU A 295 -6.62 31.33 -36.96
C GLU A 295 -6.02 32.66 -36.56
#